data_4bfcb3294fd0f46c3e5423a40bc96769
#
_entry.id   4bfcb3294fd0f46c3e5423a40bc96769
#
_cell.length_a   1.000
_cell.length_b   1.000
_cell.length_c   1.000
_cell.angle_alpha   90.00
_cell.angle_beta   90.00
_cell.angle_gamma   90.00
#
_symmetry.space_group_name_H-M   'P 1'
#
loop_
_entity.id
_entity.type
_entity.pdbx_description
1 polymer ?
#
loop_
_entity_poly.entity_id
_entity_poly.type
_entity_poly.pdbx_seq_one_letter_code
_entity_poly.pdbx_strand_id
1 'polypeptide(L)'
;MRRYSAFAIAREAARYHSGWERAWASPEPKSEYDVIIVGAGGHGLATAFYLGKNYGITNVAIIEKGWLGGGNTGRNTTIIRSNYLQDPSAAIYAKARSLYET
;
A
#
# COMPACT_ATOMS: atom_id res chain seq x y z
N MET A 1 2.56 10.82 -10.80
CA MET A 1 3.50 9.68 -10.72
C MET A 1 4.81 10.07 -11.41
N ARG A 2 5.93 10.14 -10.69
CA ARG A 2 7.24 10.42 -11.31
C ARG A 2 7.61 9.22 -12.19
N ARG A 3 7.80 9.44 -13.49
CA ARG A 3 8.34 8.41 -14.39
C ARG A 3 9.85 8.39 -14.22
N TYR A 4 10.41 7.28 -13.84
CA TYR A 4 11.85 7.09 -13.80
C TYR A 4 12.37 6.90 -15.23
N SER A 5 13.41 7.67 -15.62
CA SER A 5 14.06 7.45 -16.90
C SER A 5 14.97 6.23 -16.84
N ALA A 6 15.20 5.56 -17.98
CA ALA A 6 16.17 4.45 -18.08
C ALA A 6 17.56 4.85 -17.59
N PHE A 7 17.96 6.10 -17.84
CA PHE A 7 19.23 6.65 -17.37
C PHE A 7 19.29 6.81 -15.85
N ALA A 8 18.18 7.22 -15.21
CA ALA A 8 18.11 7.30 -13.76
C ALA A 8 18.21 5.91 -13.13
N ILE A 9 17.55 4.90 -13.71
CA ILE A 9 17.62 3.51 -13.25
C ILE A 9 19.05 2.97 -13.36
N ALA A 10 19.72 3.17 -14.51
CA ALA A 10 21.09 2.73 -14.71
C ALA A 10 22.07 3.40 -13.75
N ARG A 11 21.93 4.71 -13.52
CA ARG A 11 22.75 5.46 -12.55
C ARG A 11 22.56 4.94 -11.12
N GLU A 12 21.32 4.70 -10.71
CA GLU A 12 21.03 4.21 -9.37
C GLU A 12 21.43 2.74 -9.19
N ALA A 13 21.36 1.93 -10.24
CA ALA A 13 21.89 0.56 -10.23
C ALA A 13 23.40 0.56 -9.96
N ALA A 14 24.17 1.47 -10.58
CA ALA A 14 25.60 1.63 -10.32
C ALA A 14 25.91 2.09 -8.88
N ARG A 15 24.93 2.65 -8.17
CA ARG A 15 25.01 3.09 -6.78
C ARG A 15 24.34 2.12 -5.79
N TYR A 16 24.11 0.88 -6.19
CA TYR A 16 23.38 -0.12 -5.38
C TYR A 16 22.00 0.37 -4.93
N HIS A 17 21.32 1.19 -5.74
CA HIS A 17 20.00 1.76 -5.46
C HIS A 17 19.91 2.59 -4.16
N SER A 18 21.00 3.22 -3.74
CA SER A 18 21.06 3.99 -2.49
C SER A 18 20.52 5.43 -2.61
N GLY A 19 20.33 5.94 -3.82
CA GLY A 19 19.95 7.35 -4.09
C GLY A 19 18.46 7.58 -4.34
N TRP A 20 17.60 6.59 -4.16
CA TRP A 20 16.16 6.75 -4.35
C TRP A 20 15.53 7.58 -3.24
N GLU A 21 14.78 8.62 -3.62
CA GLU A 21 13.90 9.31 -2.69
C GLU A 21 12.74 8.39 -2.29
N ARG A 22 12.33 8.47 -1.04
CA ARG A 22 11.12 7.75 -0.57
C ARG A 22 9.90 8.18 -1.36
N ALA A 23 9.07 7.22 -1.75
CA ALA A 23 7.83 7.46 -2.46
C ALA A 23 6.71 8.01 -1.55
N TRP A 24 6.89 7.94 -0.25
CA TRP A 24 5.95 8.39 0.77
C TRP A 24 6.58 9.45 1.68
N ALA A 25 5.74 10.33 2.22
CA ALA A 25 6.13 11.31 3.22
C ALA A 25 5.93 10.74 4.64
N SER A 26 6.78 11.18 5.57
CA SER A 26 6.61 10.97 7.01
C SER A 26 6.49 12.36 7.65
N PRO A 27 5.32 12.99 7.58
CA PRO A 27 5.12 14.32 8.15
C PRO A 27 5.16 14.26 9.68
N GLU A 28 5.37 15.42 10.30
CA GLU A 28 5.22 15.56 11.74
C GLU A 28 3.78 15.18 12.15
N PRO A 29 3.62 14.40 13.23
CA PRO A 29 2.31 14.02 13.70
C PRO A 29 1.47 15.23 14.09
N LYS A 30 0.17 15.18 13.78
CA LYS A 30 -0.81 16.13 14.29
C LYS A 30 -1.15 15.79 15.74
N SER A 31 -1.76 16.73 16.46
CA SER A 31 -2.26 16.51 17.83
C SER A 31 -3.45 15.53 17.89
N GLU A 32 -4.24 15.45 16.81
CA GLU A 32 -5.46 14.65 16.77
C GLU A 32 -5.67 14.02 15.39
N TYR A 33 -6.23 12.83 15.39
CA TYR A 33 -6.67 12.09 14.22
C TYR A 33 -8.04 11.46 14.46
N ASP A 34 -8.87 11.40 13.43
CA ASP A 34 -10.17 10.72 13.49
C ASP A 34 -9.98 9.19 13.54
N VAL A 35 -8.98 8.69 12.82
CA VAL A 35 -8.66 7.25 12.76
C VAL A 35 -7.15 7.04 12.76
N ILE A 36 -6.70 6.07 13.53
CA ILE A 36 -5.31 5.60 13.51
C ILE A 36 -5.30 4.16 13.04
N ILE A 37 -4.55 3.88 11.98
CA ILE A 37 -4.37 2.54 11.41
C ILE A 37 -2.96 2.07 11.73
N VAL A 38 -2.84 0.90 12.34
CA VAL A 38 -1.55 0.28 12.64
C VAL A 38 -1.19 -0.72 11.55
N GLY A 39 -0.12 -0.43 10.83
CA GLY A 39 0.40 -1.21 9.73
C GLY A 39 0.09 -0.62 8.35
N ALA A 40 1.14 -0.37 7.57
CA ALA A 40 1.07 0.14 6.19
C ALA A 40 1.22 -0.97 5.14
N GLY A 41 0.60 -2.12 5.38
CA GLY A 41 0.43 -3.17 4.39
C GLY A 41 -0.80 -2.93 3.51
N GLY A 42 -1.10 -3.85 2.58
CA GLY A 42 -2.22 -3.71 1.66
C GLY A 42 -3.57 -3.46 2.33
N HIS A 43 -3.85 -4.14 3.44
CA HIS A 43 -5.10 -3.94 4.18
C HIS A 43 -5.18 -2.56 4.85
N GLY A 44 -4.11 -2.13 5.52
CA GLY A 44 -4.08 -0.81 6.17
C GLY A 44 -4.22 0.34 5.17
N LEU A 45 -3.50 0.26 4.05
CA LEU A 45 -3.58 1.26 2.99
C LEU A 45 -4.94 1.26 2.30
N ALA A 46 -5.51 0.08 2.02
CA ALA A 46 -6.86 -0.03 1.46
C ALA A 46 -7.91 0.53 2.43
N THR A 47 -7.79 0.24 3.72
CA THR A 47 -8.68 0.81 4.74
C THR A 47 -8.65 2.33 4.72
N ALA A 48 -7.48 2.95 4.74
CA ALA A 48 -7.35 4.41 4.68
C ALA A 48 -7.96 4.97 3.38
N PHE A 49 -7.67 4.33 2.24
CA PHE A 49 -8.21 4.74 0.95
C PHE A 49 -9.74 4.71 0.92
N TYR A 50 -10.36 3.63 1.38
CA TYR A 50 -11.81 3.48 1.36
C TYR A 50 -12.51 4.31 2.43
N LEU A 51 -11.88 4.60 3.57
CA LEU A 51 -12.38 5.58 4.54
C LEU A 51 -12.52 6.97 3.88
N GLY A 52 -11.50 7.41 3.16
CA GLY A 52 -11.57 8.65 2.40
C GLY A 52 -12.58 8.61 1.26
N LYS A 53 -12.50 7.56 0.41
CA LYS A 53 -13.33 7.45 -0.81
C LYS A 53 -14.82 7.32 -0.50
N ASN A 54 -15.20 6.49 0.47
CA ASN A 54 -16.60 6.12 0.70
C ASN A 54 -17.27 6.94 1.81
N TYR A 55 -16.50 7.45 2.77
CA TYR A 55 -17.03 8.09 3.97
C TYR A 55 -16.52 9.51 4.18
N GLY A 56 -15.60 9.99 3.34
CA GLY A 56 -15.02 11.33 3.48
C GLY A 56 -14.08 11.50 4.70
N ILE A 57 -13.70 10.40 5.37
CA ILE A 57 -12.81 10.42 6.52
C ILE A 57 -11.37 10.54 6.02
N THR A 58 -10.80 11.74 6.09
CA THR A 58 -9.47 12.05 5.54
C THR A 58 -8.41 12.37 6.59
N ASN A 59 -8.80 12.64 7.84
CA ASN A 59 -7.86 12.88 8.92
C ASN A 59 -7.41 11.55 9.55
N VAL A 60 -6.66 10.79 8.79
CA VAL A 60 -6.22 9.43 9.13
C VAL A 60 -4.72 9.40 9.29
N ALA A 61 -4.23 8.77 10.36
CA ALA A 61 -2.82 8.41 10.51
C ALA A 61 -2.61 6.92 10.22
N ILE A 62 -1.50 6.60 9.57
CA ILE A 62 -1.04 5.22 9.41
C ILE A 62 0.32 5.09 10.10
N ILE A 63 0.40 4.21 11.09
CA ILE A 63 1.62 3.96 11.85
C ILE A 63 2.26 2.65 11.36
N GLU A 64 3.49 2.73 10.87
CA GLU A 64 4.23 1.58 10.35
C GLU A 64 5.61 1.48 11.05
N LYS A 65 5.94 0.30 11.56
CA LYS A 65 7.20 0.07 12.26
C LYS A 65 8.43 -0.03 11.35
N GLY A 66 8.21 -0.36 10.07
CA GLY A 66 9.29 -0.57 9.09
C GLY A 66 9.18 0.40 7.93
N TRP A 67 8.66 -0.06 6.82
CA TRP A 67 8.43 0.76 5.62
C TRP A 67 7.14 0.35 4.91
N LEU A 68 6.64 1.23 4.10
CA LEU A 68 5.39 1.05 3.34
C LEU A 68 5.41 -0.27 2.57
N GLY A 69 4.47 -1.15 2.85
CA GLY A 69 4.37 -2.46 2.21
C GLY A 69 5.48 -3.45 2.59
N GLY A 70 6.32 -3.16 3.58
CA GLY A 70 7.51 -3.93 3.93
C GLY A 70 7.28 -5.34 4.46
N GLY A 71 6.04 -5.67 4.81
CA GLY A 71 5.62 -7.01 5.21
C GLY A 71 5.28 -7.91 4.02
N ASN A 72 4.23 -8.73 4.18
CA ASN A 72 3.77 -9.67 3.15
C ASN A 72 3.38 -8.98 1.83
N THR A 73 2.88 -7.75 1.88
CA THR A 73 2.47 -6.99 0.70
C THR A 73 3.60 -6.82 -0.30
N GLY A 74 4.80 -6.47 0.15
CA GLY A 74 5.96 -6.30 -0.74
C GLY A 74 6.75 -7.59 -1.03
N ARG A 75 6.34 -8.71 -0.45
CA ARG A 75 7.05 -10.02 -0.56
C ARG A 75 6.21 -11.11 -1.20
N ASN A 76 5.05 -10.76 -1.75
CA ASN A 76 4.17 -11.72 -2.40
C ASN A 76 4.52 -11.87 -3.89
N THR A 77 3.94 -12.91 -4.51
CA THR A 77 4.14 -13.22 -5.94
C THR A 77 3.29 -12.36 -6.87
N THR A 78 2.53 -11.39 -6.33
CA THR A 78 1.64 -10.49 -7.07
C THR A 78 0.57 -11.18 -7.93
N ILE A 79 0.21 -12.42 -7.60
CA ILE A 79 -0.85 -13.17 -8.27
C ILE A 79 -2.20 -12.82 -7.65
N ILE A 80 -3.10 -12.27 -8.46
CA ILE A 80 -4.48 -11.98 -8.06
C ILE A 80 -5.38 -13.06 -8.66
N ARG A 81 -6.07 -13.81 -7.79
CA ARG A 81 -6.96 -14.90 -8.19
C ARG A 81 -8.14 -15.04 -7.22
N SER A 82 -9.19 -15.74 -7.65
CA SER A 82 -10.38 -16.05 -6.83
C SER A 82 -10.75 -17.54 -6.80
N ASN A 83 -9.97 -18.40 -7.45
CA ASN A 83 -10.23 -19.84 -7.54
C ASN A 83 -9.70 -20.60 -6.31
N TYR A 84 -10.31 -20.35 -5.16
CA TYR A 84 -9.98 -21.06 -3.93
C TYR A 84 -10.96 -22.23 -3.69
N LEU A 85 -10.46 -23.31 -3.07
CA LEU A 85 -11.21 -24.53 -2.84
C LEU A 85 -12.32 -24.39 -1.78
N GLN A 86 -12.19 -23.43 -0.87
CA GLN A 86 -13.16 -23.19 0.19
C GLN A 86 -14.06 -22.00 -0.17
N ASP A 87 -15.38 -22.20 -0.12
CA ASP A 87 -16.36 -21.17 -0.49
C ASP A 87 -16.19 -19.82 0.23
N PRO A 88 -15.96 -19.76 1.57
CA PRO A 88 -15.72 -18.49 2.23
C PRO A 88 -14.48 -17.76 1.69
N SER A 89 -13.39 -18.49 1.43
CA SER A 89 -12.18 -17.94 0.86
C SER A 89 -12.43 -17.45 -0.57
N ALA A 90 -13.11 -18.23 -1.39
CA ALA A 90 -13.46 -17.86 -2.76
C ALA A 90 -14.29 -16.56 -2.79
N ALA A 91 -15.28 -16.42 -1.89
CA ALA A 91 -16.11 -15.22 -1.81
C ALA A 91 -15.28 -13.96 -1.43
N ILE A 92 -14.40 -14.07 -0.43
CA ILE A 92 -13.52 -12.96 -0.02
C ILE A 92 -12.60 -12.55 -1.17
N TYR A 93 -11.98 -13.51 -1.83
CA TYR A 93 -11.04 -13.23 -2.93
C TYR A 93 -11.74 -12.74 -4.19
N ALA A 94 -12.96 -13.20 -4.48
CA ALA A 94 -13.78 -12.65 -5.56
C ALA A 94 -14.11 -11.17 -5.31
N LYS A 95 -14.48 -10.82 -4.08
CA LYS A 95 -14.69 -9.42 -3.68
C LYS A 95 -13.40 -8.61 -3.78
N ALA A 96 -12.29 -9.14 -3.27
CA ALA A 96 -11.00 -8.47 -3.37
C ALA A 96 -10.62 -8.19 -4.84
N ARG A 97 -10.78 -9.18 -5.73
CA ARG A 97 -10.52 -9.02 -7.16
C ARG A 97 -11.35 -7.89 -7.76
N SER A 98 -12.65 -7.83 -7.46
CA SER A 98 -13.52 -6.77 -7.98
C SER A 98 -13.08 -5.35 -7.59
N LEU A 99 -12.36 -5.20 -6.46
CA LEU A 99 -11.84 -3.91 -6.03
C LEU A 99 -10.61 -3.44 -6.84
N TYR A 100 -9.92 -4.36 -7.51
CA TYR A 100 -8.82 -4.01 -8.44
C TYR A 100 -9.33 -3.62 -9.83
N GLU A 101 -10.57 -3.97 -10.17
CA GLU A 101 -11.18 -3.70 -11.47
C GLU A 101 -11.92 -2.35 -11.50
N THR A 102 -12.06 -1.67 -10.36
CA THR A 102 -12.74 -0.36 -10.20
C THR A 102 -11.75 0.76 -9.97
#